data_400e9e43de500faf0e10553ca6cfbe56
#
_entry.id   400e9e43de500faf0e10553ca6cfbe56
#
_cell.length_a   1.000
_cell.length_b   1.000
_cell.length_c   1.000
_cell.angle_alpha   90.00
_cell.angle_beta   90.00
_cell.angle_gamma   90.00
#
_symmetry.space_group_name_H-M   'P 1'
#
loop_
_entity.id
_entity.type
_entity.pdbx_description
1 polymer ?
#
loop_
_entity_poly.entity_id
_entity_poly.type
_entity_poly.pdbx_seq_one_letter_code
_entity_poly.pdbx_strand_id
1 'polypeptide(L)'
;KKQGKSVSTINRCTASVHSFYRFLRLSGQALEDPTEQISRIHEKRKLPSVLSDKEIGRLLKAPDNKLPKGCRDKAMFELLYATGMRVSELIELNLEDVQLKAGCVCCHSGNLIRTIPIYAEAKRALQDYLLRVYPYYAKSEGDALFVNMNGTRLTRQGFWKILKQYVDELGLPGDITPHTLRHSFAAHLLENGAQLEDVREMLGHADISSTQIYAQIVNNKFKDVYNRCHPRAKSV
;
A
#
# COMPACT_ATOMS: atom_id res chain seq x y z
N LYS A 1 -11.85 -19.06 -19.81
CA LYS A 1 -11.32 -20.20 -19.03
C LYS A 1 -10.31 -21.04 -19.83
N LYS A 2 -10.50 -21.26 -21.15
CA LYS A 2 -9.58 -22.09 -21.98
C LYS A 2 -8.12 -21.56 -22.08
N GLN A 3 -7.87 -20.29 -21.74
CA GLN A 3 -6.53 -19.66 -21.83
C GLN A 3 -5.81 -19.53 -20.49
N GLY A 4 -6.24 -20.18 -19.42
CA GLY A 4 -5.56 -20.13 -18.10
C GLY A 4 -5.53 -18.76 -17.41
N LYS A 5 -6.37 -17.79 -17.83
CA LYS A 5 -6.46 -16.47 -17.21
C LYS A 5 -7.02 -16.56 -15.79
N SER A 6 -6.50 -15.73 -14.87
CA SER A 6 -7.04 -15.63 -13.51
C SER A 6 -8.48 -15.14 -13.49
N VAL A 7 -9.26 -15.55 -12.49
CA VAL A 7 -10.67 -15.11 -12.29
C VAL A 7 -10.74 -13.58 -12.20
N SER A 8 -9.80 -12.94 -11.53
CA SER A 8 -9.72 -11.49 -11.44
C SER A 8 -9.56 -10.84 -12.82
N THR A 9 -8.70 -11.40 -13.69
CA THR A 9 -8.50 -10.92 -15.07
C THR A 9 -9.78 -11.08 -15.87
N ILE A 10 -10.46 -12.23 -15.76
CA ILE A 10 -11.71 -12.50 -16.46
C ILE A 10 -12.77 -11.49 -16.01
N ASN A 11 -12.98 -11.33 -14.71
CA ASN A 11 -13.95 -10.38 -14.15
C ASN A 11 -13.68 -8.93 -14.60
N ARG A 12 -12.41 -8.52 -14.68
CA ARG A 12 -12.03 -7.19 -15.16
C ARG A 12 -12.37 -7.01 -16.65
N CYS A 13 -12.06 -8.00 -17.48
CA CYS A 13 -12.44 -7.97 -18.89
C CYS A 13 -13.96 -7.92 -19.05
N THR A 14 -14.72 -8.75 -18.30
CA THR A 14 -16.16 -8.74 -18.30
C THR A 14 -16.71 -7.35 -17.95
N ALA A 15 -16.21 -6.73 -16.86
CA ALA A 15 -16.64 -5.40 -16.45
C ALA A 15 -16.35 -4.33 -17.52
N SER A 16 -15.22 -4.42 -18.21
CA SER A 16 -14.87 -3.48 -19.31
C SER A 16 -15.83 -3.64 -20.49
N VAL A 17 -16.15 -4.87 -20.87
CA VAL A 17 -17.08 -5.15 -21.98
C VAL A 17 -18.51 -4.72 -21.62
N HIS A 18 -18.98 -4.97 -20.39
CA HIS A 18 -20.27 -4.46 -19.90
C HIS A 18 -20.34 -2.92 -19.97
N SER A 19 -19.29 -2.22 -19.51
CA SER A 19 -19.24 -0.76 -19.58
C SER A 19 -19.29 -0.25 -21.00
N PHE A 20 -18.64 -0.93 -21.93
CA PHE A 20 -18.65 -0.58 -23.35
C PHE A 20 -20.04 -0.72 -23.98
N TYR A 21 -20.70 -1.86 -23.79
CA TYR A 21 -22.04 -2.08 -24.33
C TYR A 21 -23.08 -1.18 -23.67
N ARG A 22 -22.97 -0.92 -22.38
CA ARG A 22 -23.80 0.07 -21.69
C ARG A 22 -23.67 1.46 -22.33
N PHE A 23 -22.44 1.88 -22.66
CA PHE A 23 -22.19 3.14 -23.36
C PHE A 23 -22.86 3.13 -24.74
N LEU A 24 -22.69 2.07 -25.54
CA LEU A 24 -23.32 1.95 -26.86
C LEU A 24 -24.85 2.03 -26.79
N ARG A 25 -25.48 1.40 -25.80
CA ARG A 25 -26.94 1.50 -25.58
C ARG A 25 -27.35 2.93 -25.24
N LEU A 26 -26.66 3.58 -24.34
CA LEU A 26 -26.96 4.97 -23.94
C LEU A 26 -26.77 5.97 -25.07
N SER A 27 -25.86 5.70 -26.00
CA SER A 27 -25.60 6.52 -27.17
C SER A 27 -26.47 6.15 -28.39
N GLY A 28 -27.39 5.19 -28.25
CA GLY A 28 -28.28 4.74 -29.34
C GLY A 28 -27.59 3.94 -30.44
N GLN A 29 -26.34 3.50 -30.23
CA GLN A 29 -25.55 2.77 -31.23
C GLN A 29 -25.74 1.24 -31.14
N ALA A 30 -26.35 0.74 -30.10
CA ALA A 30 -26.72 -0.67 -29.96
C ALA A 30 -28.12 -0.80 -29.36
N LEU A 31 -28.92 -1.69 -29.89
CA LEU A 31 -30.30 -2.01 -29.38
C LEU A 31 -30.25 -2.99 -28.23
N GLU A 32 -29.29 -3.94 -28.27
CA GLU A 32 -29.14 -5.01 -27.29
C GLU A 32 -27.76 -5.04 -26.68
N ASP A 33 -27.69 -5.54 -25.44
CA ASP A 33 -26.42 -5.78 -24.74
C ASP A 33 -26.14 -7.30 -24.70
N PRO A 34 -25.28 -7.84 -25.57
CA PRO A 34 -24.96 -9.26 -25.60
C PRO A 34 -24.23 -9.73 -24.34
N THR A 35 -23.86 -8.82 -23.43
CA THR A 35 -23.14 -9.14 -22.20
C THR A 35 -24.05 -9.27 -20.98
N GLU A 36 -25.33 -8.99 -21.11
CA GLU A 36 -26.32 -8.95 -20.02
C GLU A 36 -26.39 -10.26 -19.24
N GLN A 37 -26.18 -11.40 -19.94
CA GLN A 37 -26.16 -12.73 -19.33
C GLN A 37 -24.83 -13.17 -18.75
N ILE A 38 -23.77 -12.35 -18.91
CA ILE A 38 -22.44 -12.70 -18.41
C ILE A 38 -22.33 -12.27 -16.95
N SER A 39 -22.48 -13.19 -16.02
CA SER A 39 -22.31 -12.92 -14.60
C SER A 39 -20.84 -12.94 -14.18
N ARG A 40 -20.52 -12.18 -13.13
CA ARG A 40 -19.19 -12.23 -12.49
C ARG A 40 -18.96 -13.59 -11.85
N ILE A 41 -17.75 -14.10 -12.00
CA ILE A 41 -17.32 -15.32 -11.31
C ILE A 41 -17.02 -14.94 -9.85
N HIS A 42 -17.80 -15.51 -8.92
CA HIS A 42 -17.53 -15.34 -7.49
C HIS A 42 -16.36 -16.23 -7.06
N GLU A 43 -15.34 -15.61 -6.52
CA GLU A 43 -14.21 -16.27 -5.89
C GLU A 43 -14.14 -15.84 -4.43
N LYS A 44 -13.89 -16.77 -3.52
CA LYS A 44 -13.64 -16.43 -2.12
C LYS A 44 -12.39 -15.53 -2.08
N ARG A 45 -12.56 -14.28 -1.64
CA ARG A 45 -11.43 -13.36 -1.48
C ARG A 45 -10.48 -13.96 -0.44
N LYS A 46 -9.24 -14.19 -0.84
CA LYS A 46 -8.17 -14.50 0.11
C LYS A 46 -7.93 -13.26 0.97
N LEU A 47 -7.77 -13.47 2.27
CA LEU A 47 -7.36 -12.36 3.13
C LEU A 47 -5.99 -11.84 2.65
N PRO A 48 -5.77 -10.51 2.71
CA PRO A 48 -4.48 -9.95 2.38
C PRO A 48 -3.38 -10.53 3.26
N SER A 49 -2.21 -10.74 2.68
CA SER A 49 -1.02 -11.06 3.46
C SER A 49 -0.60 -9.85 4.29
N VAL A 50 -0.33 -10.08 5.56
CA VAL A 50 0.15 -9.09 6.53
C VAL A 50 1.49 -9.57 7.07
N LEU A 51 2.48 -8.69 7.08
CA LEU A 51 3.77 -8.97 7.70
C LEU A 51 3.64 -8.83 9.22
N SER A 52 4.29 -9.69 9.95
CA SER A 52 4.42 -9.56 11.40
C SER A 52 5.32 -8.38 11.77
N ASP A 53 5.24 -7.90 13.02
CA ASP A 53 6.11 -6.84 13.54
C ASP A 53 7.60 -7.16 13.37
N LYS A 54 7.98 -8.44 13.50
CA LYS A 54 9.36 -8.90 13.30
C LYS A 54 9.79 -8.78 11.84
N GLU A 55 8.94 -9.14 10.90
CA GLU A 55 9.23 -9.07 9.46
C GLU A 55 9.29 -7.63 8.99
N ILE A 56 8.35 -6.78 9.43
CA ILE A 56 8.40 -5.32 9.19
C ILE A 56 9.69 -4.74 9.75
N GLY A 57 10.02 -5.05 11.01
CA GLY A 57 11.24 -4.55 11.64
C GLY A 57 12.52 -4.96 10.90
N ARG A 58 12.57 -6.18 10.33
CA ARG A 58 13.68 -6.64 9.49
C ARG A 58 13.73 -5.85 8.17
N LEU A 59 12.60 -5.65 7.52
CA LEU A 59 12.52 -4.91 6.25
C LEU A 59 12.92 -3.44 6.41
N LEU A 60 12.44 -2.75 7.45
CA LEU A 60 12.77 -1.36 7.72
C LEU A 60 14.24 -1.15 8.12
N LYS A 61 14.90 -2.17 8.67
CA LYS A 61 16.32 -2.13 9.05
C LYS A 61 17.26 -2.58 7.94
N ALA A 62 16.78 -3.21 6.88
CA ALA A 62 17.61 -3.77 5.83
C ALA A 62 18.41 -2.72 5.03
N PRO A 63 17.87 -1.54 4.70
CA PRO A 63 18.63 -0.57 3.94
C PRO A 63 19.82 -0.01 4.76
N ASP A 64 21.04 -0.10 4.21
CA ASP A 64 22.23 0.47 4.82
C ASP A 64 22.21 2.00 4.69
N ASN A 65 21.91 2.68 5.80
CA ASN A 65 21.82 4.14 5.87
C ASN A 65 23.15 4.87 5.62
N LYS A 66 24.27 4.16 5.57
CA LYS A 66 25.59 4.74 5.23
C LYS A 66 25.72 4.99 3.74
N LEU A 67 25.04 4.20 2.93
CA LEU A 67 25.04 4.32 1.48
C LEU A 67 23.93 5.27 1.00
N PRO A 68 24.19 6.15 0.01
CA PRO A 68 23.17 7.08 -0.51
C PRO A 68 21.88 6.38 -0.95
N LYS A 69 22.01 5.25 -1.65
CA LYS A 69 20.88 4.43 -2.09
C LYS A 69 20.10 3.87 -0.90
N GLY A 70 20.79 3.31 0.09
CA GLY A 70 20.16 2.74 1.28
C GLY A 70 19.50 3.81 2.15
N CYS A 71 20.10 4.99 2.29
CA CYS A 71 19.51 6.12 3.01
C CYS A 71 18.17 6.55 2.38
N ARG A 72 18.09 6.67 1.05
CA ARG A 72 16.85 6.93 0.33
C ARG A 72 15.83 5.80 0.53
N ASP A 73 16.26 4.55 0.36
CA ASP A 73 15.38 3.38 0.41
C ASP A 73 14.79 3.22 1.82
N LYS A 74 15.60 3.49 2.85
CA LYS A 74 15.12 3.53 4.24
C LYS A 74 14.04 4.59 4.44
N ALA A 75 14.26 5.80 3.97
CA ALA A 75 13.27 6.88 4.07
C ALA A 75 11.95 6.53 3.38
N MET A 76 12.00 5.88 2.20
CA MET A 76 10.81 5.41 1.49
C MET A 76 10.06 4.32 2.27
N PHE A 77 10.75 3.32 2.81
CA PHE A 77 10.11 2.22 3.54
C PHE A 77 9.50 2.70 4.85
N GLU A 78 10.24 3.51 5.60
CA GLU A 78 9.74 4.11 6.85
C GLU A 78 8.50 4.97 6.59
N LEU A 79 8.52 5.81 5.55
CA LEU A 79 7.39 6.66 5.22
C LEU A 79 6.17 5.86 4.75
N LEU A 80 6.38 4.85 3.91
CA LEU A 80 5.29 3.99 3.42
C LEU A 80 4.61 3.24 4.58
N TYR A 81 5.40 2.73 5.52
CA TYR A 81 4.87 2.05 6.69
C TYR A 81 4.27 3.02 7.72
N ALA A 82 4.81 4.23 7.87
CA ALA A 82 4.27 5.25 8.78
C ALA A 82 2.88 5.76 8.37
N THR A 83 2.61 5.79 7.07
CA THR A 83 1.42 6.45 6.53
C THR A 83 0.41 5.51 5.89
N GLY A 84 0.84 4.30 5.54
CA GLY A 84 0.03 3.38 4.77
C GLY A 84 -0.38 3.91 3.39
N MET A 85 0.29 4.95 2.86
CA MET A 85 -0.02 5.52 1.55
C MET A 85 0.19 4.51 0.41
N ARG A 86 -0.41 4.76 -0.75
CA ARG A 86 -0.15 3.97 -1.95
C ARG A 86 1.23 4.30 -2.51
N VAL A 87 1.87 3.33 -3.18
CA VAL A 87 3.17 3.60 -3.82
C VAL A 87 3.11 4.70 -4.87
N SER A 88 1.97 4.87 -5.55
CA SER A 88 1.77 6.00 -6.46
C SER A 88 1.82 7.34 -5.73
N GLU A 89 1.16 7.42 -4.57
CA GLU A 89 1.18 8.63 -3.74
C GLU A 89 2.59 8.91 -3.21
N LEU A 90 3.32 7.89 -2.75
CA LEU A 90 4.73 8.03 -2.31
C LEU A 90 5.63 8.62 -3.40
N ILE A 91 5.47 8.15 -4.64
CA ILE A 91 6.32 8.58 -5.77
C ILE A 91 5.92 9.97 -6.27
N GLU A 92 4.67 10.33 -6.14
CA GLU A 92 4.15 11.65 -6.54
C GLU A 92 4.46 12.74 -5.51
N LEU A 93 4.89 12.40 -4.28
CA LEU A 93 5.27 13.39 -3.27
C LEU A 93 6.33 14.37 -3.77
N ASN A 94 6.13 15.61 -3.42
CA ASN A 94 7.07 16.73 -3.60
C ASN A 94 7.69 17.12 -2.25
N LEU A 95 8.70 17.95 -2.29
CA LEU A 95 9.36 18.46 -1.07
C LEU A 95 8.39 19.23 -0.17
N GLU A 96 7.48 20.01 -0.75
CA GLU A 96 6.48 20.82 -0.06
C GLU A 96 5.45 19.98 0.72
N ASP A 97 5.24 18.73 0.31
CA ASP A 97 4.31 17.80 0.98
C ASP A 97 4.84 17.33 2.33
N VAL A 98 6.13 17.51 2.62
CA VAL A 98 6.78 17.05 3.83
C VAL A 98 6.93 18.16 4.84
N GLN A 99 6.19 18.11 5.92
CA GLN A 99 6.24 19.07 7.03
C GLN A 99 7.01 18.48 8.22
N LEU A 100 8.34 18.41 8.09
CA LEU A 100 9.20 17.79 9.11
C LEU A 100 9.04 18.42 10.50
N LYS A 101 8.84 19.76 10.60
CA LYS A 101 8.66 20.44 11.90
C LYS A 101 7.36 19.93 12.56
N ALA A 102 6.28 19.88 11.81
CA ALA A 102 4.98 19.38 12.28
C ALA A 102 4.95 17.85 12.45
N GLY A 103 5.87 17.10 11.82
CA GLY A 103 5.91 15.64 11.86
C GLY A 103 4.77 15.00 11.08
N CYS A 104 4.44 15.56 9.92
CA CYS A 104 3.38 15.03 9.06
C CYS A 104 3.72 15.16 7.57
N VAL A 105 2.97 14.44 6.76
CA VAL A 105 3.07 14.44 5.29
C VAL A 105 1.69 14.60 4.68
N CYS A 106 1.58 15.47 3.67
CA CYS A 106 0.38 15.68 2.88
C CYS A 106 0.33 14.69 1.71
N CYS A 107 -0.69 13.87 1.65
CA CYS A 107 -0.90 12.90 0.59
C CYS A 107 -2.00 13.36 -0.35
N HIS A 108 -1.73 13.37 -1.64
CA HIS A 108 -2.68 13.74 -2.68
C HIS A 108 -3.24 12.48 -3.37
N SER A 109 -4.57 12.37 -3.49
CA SER A 109 -5.25 11.28 -4.18
C SER A 109 -6.42 11.84 -4.99
N GLY A 110 -6.17 12.20 -6.24
CA GLY A 110 -7.13 12.99 -7.03
C GLY A 110 -7.42 14.32 -6.33
N ASN A 111 -8.70 14.57 -6.04
CA ASN A 111 -9.14 15.79 -5.34
C ASN A 111 -9.07 15.69 -3.81
N LEU A 112 -8.68 14.53 -3.27
CA LEU A 112 -8.58 14.33 -1.82
C LEU A 112 -7.16 14.61 -1.35
N ILE A 113 -7.05 15.53 -0.40
CA ILE A 113 -5.80 15.83 0.33
C ILE A 113 -5.99 15.33 1.76
N ARG A 114 -5.03 14.58 2.27
CA ARG A 114 -5.01 14.13 3.66
C ARG A 114 -3.64 14.31 4.27
N THR A 115 -3.61 14.80 5.49
CA THR A 115 -2.38 14.99 6.27
C THR A 115 -2.23 13.83 7.25
N ILE A 116 -1.14 13.08 7.14
CA ILE A 116 -0.90 11.90 7.93
C ILE A 116 0.32 12.15 8.82
N PRO A 117 0.21 11.93 10.15
CA PRO A 117 1.36 12.03 11.05
C PRO A 117 2.39 10.93 10.77
N ILE A 118 3.65 11.23 11.03
CA ILE A 118 4.75 10.28 10.92
C ILE A 118 5.50 10.15 12.26
N TYR A 119 5.88 8.93 12.61
CA TYR A 119 6.62 8.67 13.85
C TYR A 119 8.10 9.12 13.75
N ALA A 120 8.77 9.16 14.89
CA ALA A 120 10.10 9.76 15.02
C ALA A 120 11.18 9.14 14.11
N GLU A 121 11.14 7.80 13.93
CA GLU A 121 12.10 7.09 13.08
C GLU A 121 11.89 7.42 11.58
N ALA A 122 10.65 7.49 11.12
CA ALA A 122 10.33 7.91 9.76
C ALA A 122 10.77 9.36 9.50
N LYS A 123 10.52 10.24 10.47
CA LYS A 123 10.99 11.64 10.42
C LYS A 123 12.52 11.72 10.31
N ARG A 124 13.26 10.96 11.15
CA ARG A 124 14.73 10.90 11.09
C ARG A 124 15.22 10.38 9.75
N ALA A 125 14.65 9.29 9.26
CA ALA A 125 15.05 8.72 7.97
C ALA A 125 14.84 9.70 6.81
N LEU A 126 13.74 10.47 6.82
CA LEU A 126 13.50 11.55 5.85
C LEU A 126 14.51 12.70 6.01
N GLN A 127 14.82 13.13 7.24
CA GLN A 127 15.81 14.15 7.49
C GLN A 127 17.20 13.73 6.99
N ASP A 128 17.62 12.51 7.31
CA ASP A 128 18.90 11.96 6.83
C ASP A 128 18.98 11.97 5.31
N TYR A 129 17.92 11.51 4.66
CA TYR A 129 17.83 11.49 3.19
C TYR A 129 17.90 12.90 2.60
N LEU A 130 17.10 13.84 3.11
CA LEU A 130 17.03 15.20 2.60
C LEU A 130 18.33 16.01 2.84
N LEU A 131 19.04 15.76 3.94
CA LEU A 131 20.28 16.49 4.25
C LEU A 131 21.51 15.87 3.61
N ARG A 132 21.59 14.53 3.55
CA ARG A 132 22.82 13.82 3.19
C ARG A 132 22.86 13.30 1.77
N VAL A 133 21.70 13.07 1.15
CA VAL A 133 21.61 12.40 -0.16
C VAL A 133 20.94 13.28 -1.20
N TYR A 134 19.79 13.82 -0.88
CA TYR A 134 18.97 14.60 -1.81
C TYR A 134 19.75 15.72 -2.54
N PRO A 135 20.56 16.57 -1.86
CA PRO A 135 21.27 17.68 -2.50
C PRO A 135 22.29 17.26 -3.56
N TYR A 136 22.79 16.03 -3.48
CA TYR A 136 23.80 15.51 -4.43
C TYR A 136 23.20 14.85 -5.66
N TYR A 137 21.94 14.41 -5.58
CA TYR A 137 21.29 13.65 -6.66
C TYR A 137 20.14 14.38 -7.30
N ALA A 138 19.42 15.21 -6.56
CA ALA A 138 18.28 15.95 -7.12
C ALA A 138 18.75 16.96 -8.17
N LYS A 139 18.09 16.95 -9.32
CA LYS A 139 18.28 17.97 -10.34
C LYS A 139 17.56 19.25 -9.93
N SER A 140 18.16 20.40 -10.20
CA SER A 140 17.65 21.71 -9.80
C SER A 140 16.26 22.08 -10.35
N GLU A 141 15.74 21.34 -11.31
CA GLU A 141 14.45 21.62 -11.95
C GLU A 141 13.30 20.70 -11.47
N GLY A 142 13.47 19.94 -10.39
CA GLY A 142 12.48 18.99 -9.96
C GLY A 142 12.11 19.10 -8.49
N ASP A 143 10.79 19.09 -8.18
CA ASP A 143 10.25 19.13 -6.81
C ASP A 143 10.07 17.74 -6.18
N ALA A 144 10.41 16.67 -6.92
CA ALA A 144 10.19 15.30 -6.49
C ALA A 144 10.91 14.99 -5.17
N LEU A 145 10.17 14.53 -4.17
CA LEU A 145 10.76 14.11 -2.89
C LEU A 145 11.73 12.94 -3.08
N PHE A 146 11.33 11.90 -3.80
CA PHE A 146 12.17 10.72 -4.02
C PHE A 146 12.69 10.67 -5.46
N VAL A 147 14.01 10.69 -5.57
CA VAL A 147 14.72 10.63 -6.85
C VAL A 147 15.52 9.34 -6.99
N ASN A 148 15.71 8.89 -8.22
CA ASN A 148 16.66 7.83 -8.52
C ASN A 148 18.11 8.36 -8.49
N MET A 149 19.09 7.48 -8.69
CA MET A 149 20.52 7.88 -8.69
C MET A 149 20.91 8.76 -9.89
N ASN A 150 20.03 8.94 -10.88
CA ASN A 150 20.21 9.87 -12.00
C ASN A 150 19.54 11.24 -11.75
N GLY A 151 18.95 11.43 -10.57
CA GLY A 151 18.32 12.68 -10.15
C GLY A 151 16.92 12.92 -10.72
N THR A 152 16.30 11.94 -11.32
CA THR A 152 14.91 12.05 -11.80
C THR A 152 13.94 11.35 -10.83
N ARG A 153 12.69 11.78 -10.81
CA ARG A 153 11.62 11.19 -9.98
C ARG A 153 11.63 9.66 -10.10
N LEU A 154 11.56 8.98 -8.97
CA LEU A 154 11.49 7.52 -8.92
C LEU A 154 10.18 7.04 -9.56
N THR A 155 10.20 5.89 -10.23
CA THR A 155 9.01 5.27 -10.82
C THR A 155 8.44 4.18 -9.91
N ARG A 156 7.14 3.85 -10.08
CA ARG A 156 6.53 2.71 -9.38
C ARG A 156 7.26 1.40 -9.63
N GLN A 157 7.71 1.18 -10.86
CA GLN A 157 8.51 -0.01 -11.21
C GLN A 157 9.88 0.02 -10.54
N GLY A 158 10.51 1.20 -10.44
CA GLY A 158 11.77 1.39 -9.71
C GLY A 158 11.62 1.03 -8.23
N PHE A 159 10.58 1.57 -7.57
CA PHE A 159 10.28 1.23 -6.18
C PHE A 159 10.01 -0.27 -6.00
N TRP A 160 9.22 -0.88 -6.90
CA TRP A 160 8.93 -2.31 -6.82
C TRP A 160 10.20 -3.18 -6.91
N LYS A 161 11.12 -2.84 -7.82
CA LYS A 161 12.42 -3.54 -7.94
C LYS A 161 13.26 -3.41 -6.66
N ILE A 162 13.27 -2.22 -6.05
CA ILE A 162 13.98 -1.97 -4.79
C ILE A 162 13.38 -2.84 -3.68
N LEU A 163 12.07 -2.80 -3.49
CA LEU A 163 11.39 -3.61 -2.48
C LEU A 163 11.66 -5.10 -2.68
N LYS A 164 11.54 -5.59 -3.92
CA LYS A 164 11.76 -7.00 -4.26
C LYS A 164 13.18 -7.44 -3.93
N GLN A 165 14.19 -6.61 -4.22
CA GLN A 165 15.58 -6.89 -3.88
C GLN A 165 15.75 -7.13 -2.37
N TYR A 166 15.24 -6.21 -1.52
CA TYR A 166 15.33 -6.38 -0.06
C TYR A 166 14.54 -7.57 0.47
N VAL A 167 13.37 -7.85 -0.09
CA VAL A 167 12.56 -9.03 0.26
C VAL A 167 13.32 -10.34 -0.03
N ASP A 168 13.96 -10.43 -1.20
CA ASP A 168 14.74 -11.59 -1.61
C ASP A 168 16.01 -11.74 -0.75
N GLU A 169 16.74 -10.65 -0.48
CA GLU A 169 17.94 -10.64 0.38
C GLU A 169 17.63 -11.09 1.82
N LEU A 170 16.45 -10.73 2.34
CA LEU A 170 16.02 -11.10 3.69
C LEU A 170 15.39 -12.49 3.76
N GLY A 171 15.11 -13.13 2.64
CA GLY A 171 14.40 -14.40 2.59
C GLY A 171 13.01 -14.32 3.24
N LEU A 172 12.32 -13.19 3.09
CA LEU A 172 10.99 -13.03 3.66
C LEU A 172 9.97 -13.89 2.93
N PRO A 173 9.05 -14.55 3.65
CA PRO A 173 8.09 -15.46 3.03
C PRO A 173 7.01 -14.72 2.24
N GLY A 174 6.57 -15.36 1.16
CA GLY A 174 5.41 -14.90 0.38
C GLY A 174 5.75 -13.83 -0.66
N ASP A 175 4.72 -13.41 -1.36
CA ASP A 175 4.82 -12.35 -2.38
C ASP A 175 4.56 -10.99 -1.74
N ILE A 176 5.64 -10.39 -1.21
CA ILE A 176 5.58 -9.08 -0.54
C ILE A 176 5.59 -7.99 -1.59
N THR A 177 4.55 -7.19 -1.56
CA THR A 177 4.30 -6.07 -2.47
C THR A 177 4.15 -4.77 -1.67
N PRO A 178 4.14 -3.59 -2.32
CA PRO A 178 3.78 -2.34 -1.64
C PRO A 178 2.39 -2.38 -0.99
N HIS A 179 1.46 -3.14 -1.55
CA HIS A 179 0.15 -3.35 -0.93
C HIS A 179 0.24 -4.17 0.37
N THR A 180 1.18 -5.11 0.45
CA THR A 180 1.42 -5.87 1.68
C THR A 180 1.85 -4.95 2.82
N LEU A 181 2.75 -3.97 2.57
CA LEU A 181 3.15 -2.97 3.56
C LEU A 181 1.97 -2.12 4.03
N ARG A 182 1.13 -1.67 3.10
CA ARG A 182 -0.09 -0.92 3.42
C ARG A 182 -1.11 -1.76 4.19
N HIS A 183 -1.27 -3.04 3.85
CA HIS A 183 -2.13 -3.96 4.60
C HIS A 183 -1.60 -4.19 6.02
N SER A 184 -0.28 -4.31 6.17
CA SER A 184 0.37 -4.46 7.48
C SER A 184 0.18 -3.22 8.34
N PHE A 185 0.35 -2.01 7.79
CA PHE A 185 0.04 -0.76 8.48
C PHE A 185 -1.39 -0.76 9.03
N ALA A 186 -2.38 -1.05 8.17
CA ALA A 186 -3.78 -1.03 8.57
C ALA A 186 -4.10 -2.09 9.63
N ALA A 187 -3.61 -3.31 9.46
CA ALA A 187 -3.83 -4.40 10.41
C ALA A 187 -3.19 -4.10 11.77
N HIS A 188 -1.95 -3.61 11.78
CA HIS A 188 -1.24 -3.28 13.02
C HIS A 188 -1.89 -2.12 13.78
N LEU A 189 -2.40 -1.09 13.10
CA LEU A 189 -3.16 -0.02 13.76
C LEU A 189 -4.42 -0.58 14.44
N LEU A 190 -5.20 -1.38 13.74
CA LEU A 190 -6.41 -1.99 14.30
C LEU A 190 -6.10 -2.96 15.45
N GLU A 191 -5.03 -3.77 15.34
CA GLU A 191 -4.55 -4.65 16.41
C GLU A 191 -4.15 -3.87 17.67
N ASN A 192 -3.67 -2.64 17.50
CA ASN A 192 -3.30 -1.73 18.58
C ASN A 192 -4.44 -0.79 19.02
N GLY A 193 -5.68 -1.04 18.58
CA GLY A 193 -6.88 -0.38 19.10
C GLY A 193 -7.35 0.84 18.33
N ALA A 194 -6.79 1.15 17.16
CA ALA A 194 -7.33 2.20 16.30
C ALA A 194 -8.74 1.86 15.83
N GLN A 195 -9.58 2.88 15.65
CA GLN A 195 -10.92 2.67 15.10
C GLN A 195 -10.85 2.46 13.59
N LEU A 196 -11.81 1.71 13.05
CA LEU A 196 -11.85 1.40 11.61
C LEU A 196 -11.99 2.67 10.75
N GLU A 197 -12.73 3.65 11.24
CA GLU A 197 -12.94 4.95 10.61
C GLU A 197 -11.63 5.73 10.49
N ASP A 198 -10.82 5.78 11.55
CA ASP A 198 -9.53 6.46 11.55
C ASP A 198 -8.58 5.84 10.51
N VAL A 199 -8.51 4.50 10.49
CA VAL A 199 -7.70 3.78 9.51
C VAL A 199 -8.21 4.01 8.08
N ARG A 200 -9.54 4.06 7.86
CA ARG A 200 -10.14 4.37 6.57
C ARG A 200 -9.73 5.76 6.08
N GLU A 201 -9.78 6.76 6.96
CA GLU A 201 -9.40 8.14 6.66
C GLU A 201 -7.92 8.24 6.32
N MET A 202 -7.03 7.67 7.14
CA MET A 202 -5.58 7.64 6.89
C MET A 202 -5.25 6.98 5.55
N LEU A 203 -5.94 5.89 5.21
CA LEU A 203 -5.74 5.20 3.94
C LEU A 203 -6.36 5.93 2.73
N GLY A 204 -7.26 6.88 2.93
CA GLY A 204 -7.98 7.56 1.84
C GLY A 204 -8.88 6.60 1.06
N HIS A 205 -9.60 5.72 1.77
CA HIS A 205 -10.61 4.86 1.17
C HIS A 205 -11.93 5.62 1.06
N ALA A 206 -12.46 5.74 -0.16
CA ALA A 206 -13.76 6.36 -0.38
C ALA A 206 -14.90 5.54 0.25
N ASP A 207 -14.75 4.21 0.33
CA ASP A 207 -15.73 3.28 0.87
C ASP A 207 -15.13 2.47 2.02
N ILE A 208 -15.89 2.36 3.11
CA ILE A 208 -15.53 1.60 4.32
C ILE A 208 -15.37 0.09 4.03
N SER A 209 -16.07 -0.43 3.02
CA SER A 209 -15.98 -1.85 2.65
C SER A 209 -14.55 -2.27 2.28
N SER A 210 -13.75 -1.34 1.75
CA SER A 210 -12.34 -1.57 1.46
C SER A 210 -11.48 -1.73 2.73
N THR A 211 -11.93 -1.16 3.86
CA THR A 211 -11.21 -1.21 5.14
C THR A 211 -11.72 -2.36 6.02
N GLN A 212 -12.97 -2.80 5.84
CA GLN A 212 -13.56 -3.93 6.60
C GLN A 212 -12.77 -5.24 6.47
N ILE A 213 -12.02 -5.42 5.38
CA ILE A 213 -11.18 -6.61 5.20
C ILE A 213 -10.10 -6.70 6.30
N TYR A 214 -9.61 -5.56 6.80
CA TYR A 214 -8.62 -5.54 7.89
C TYR A 214 -9.25 -5.91 9.22
N ALA A 215 -10.49 -5.49 9.48
CA ALA A 215 -11.24 -5.91 10.67
C ALA A 215 -11.43 -7.44 10.71
N GLN A 216 -11.63 -8.09 9.55
CA GLN A 216 -11.71 -9.55 9.48
C GLN A 216 -10.38 -10.23 9.83
N ILE A 217 -9.24 -9.64 9.45
CA ILE A 217 -7.90 -10.15 9.78
C ILE A 217 -7.71 -10.12 11.30
N VAL A 218 -8.02 -8.99 11.93
CA VAL A 218 -7.89 -8.81 13.39
C VAL A 218 -8.85 -9.73 14.15
N ASN A 219 -10.11 -9.84 13.72
CA ASN A 219 -11.11 -10.71 14.34
C ASN A 219 -10.71 -12.20 14.29
N ASN A 220 -10.10 -12.66 13.19
CA ASN A 220 -9.58 -14.03 13.12
C ASN A 220 -8.48 -14.27 14.14
N LYS A 221 -7.57 -13.31 14.33
CA LYS A 221 -6.50 -13.38 15.32
C LYS A 221 -7.05 -13.43 16.75
N PHE A 222 -8.08 -12.63 17.07
CA PHE A 222 -8.78 -12.70 18.35
C PHE A 222 -9.44 -14.06 18.59
N LYS A 223 -10.08 -14.63 17.56
CA LYS A 223 -10.68 -15.96 17.64
C LYS A 223 -9.64 -17.04 17.95
N ASP A 224 -8.49 -16.98 17.31
CA ASP A 224 -7.39 -17.92 17.55
C ASP A 224 -6.81 -17.77 18.95
N VAL A 225 -6.62 -16.52 19.43
CA VAL A 225 -6.18 -16.26 20.81
C VAL A 225 -7.23 -16.73 21.82
N TYR A 226 -8.51 -16.45 21.59
CA TYR A 226 -9.60 -16.91 22.43
C TYR A 226 -9.63 -18.43 22.53
N ASN A 227 -9.60 -19.13 21.37
CA ASN A 227 -9.62 -20.59 21.32
C ASN A 227 -8.40 -21.22 22.01
N ARG A 228 -7.24 -20.56 21.94
CA ARG A 228 -6.00 -21.03 22.59
C ARG A 228 -5.96 -20.77 24.08
N CYS A 229 -6.48 -19.63 24.53
CA CYS A 229 -6.31 -19.14 25.89
C CYS A 229 -7.55 -19.32 26.78
N HIS A 230 -8.76 -19.36 26.20
CA HIS A 230 -9.98 -19.46 27.00
C HIS A 230 -10.17 -20.88 27.58
N PRO A 231 -10.35 -21.03 28.89
CA PRO A 231 -10.40 -22.35 29.52
C PRO A 231 -11.46 -23.30 28.97
N ARG A 232 -12.63 -22.76 28.60
CA ARG A 232 -13.75 -23.53 28.05
C ARG A 232 -13.71 -23.72 26.51
N ALA A 233 -12.84 -23.02 25.78
CA ALA A 233 -12.69 -23.23 24.35
C ALA A 233 -11.80 -24.44 24.01
N LYS A 234 -11.10 -25.00 25.01
CA LYS A 234 -10.24 -26.19 24.88
C LYS A 234 -10.99 -27.52 25.14
N SER A 235 -12.28 -27.47 25.40
CA SER A 235 -13.10 -28.65 25.78
C SER A 235 -13.94 -29.07 24.58
N VAL A 236 -13.29 -29.57 23.48
CA VAL A 236 -13.90 -30.51 22.52
C VAL A 236 -12.78 -31.36 21.94
#